data_f5af826868fef96506ca1ad2570a007e
#
_entry.id   f5af826868fef96506ca1ad2570a007e
#
_cell.length_a   1.000
_cell.length_b   1.000
_cell.length_c   1.000
_cell.angle_alpha   90.00
_cell.angle_beta   90.00
_cell.angle_gamma   90.00
#
_symmetry.space_group_name_H-M   'P 1'
#
loop_
_entity.id
_entity.type
_entity.pdbx_description
1 polymer ?
#
loop_
_entity_poly.entity_id
_entity_poly.type
_entity_poly.pdbx_seq_one_letter_code
_entity_poly.pdbx_strand_id
1 'polypeptide(L)'
;MKKILLFSVLLAGAALFAGCAGEEENLFDKSAAERLNEISKTYTQRLEASPGGWVMEYYPTNDTEGFGGQGYLLMARFNPDHSVTMGMNNELSLNQYLEDTTPWEVITDNGPVLSFNSYNECMHTFSDPEAYIRGIAVGDQGTGVGGDYEFVMVDVPEDGEFVMLKGKKRGTYTRMTRVPADTKLDVYLMEVKLLQTMLFPSSFNPVVFTMGDKRFRMIQGNTGVPNIYKFDGDSIADESRHPFLMTIRNSDLYLRFREPIEIGQDSTVQEFVLKEGNLVGVDAKGVEASITGFPKGLFFNERLTYLSQYTSGKGASVAPAAKMSDKMVDIFTRITNSLKARKVTFKGLKLVLDKDGVLTWRLQYRASTGDAATSYIYDWSTTDEDVTFAFKETNAAGTQMMSLYDGVSDLVNALGQKFNFRASLTSFDLRTMRLVAADDPDMWFEITWEN
;
A
#
# COMPACT_ATOMS: atom_id res chain seq x y z
N MET A 1 -8.90 -90.26 11.42
CA MET A 1 -8.40 -89.16 10.52
C MET A 1 -9.13 -87.80 10.70
N LYS A 2 -10.44 -87.73 10.93
CA LYS A 2 -11.15 -86.43 11.09
C LYS A 2 -10.79 -85.66 12.37
N LYS A 3 -10.35 -86.30 13.46
CA LYS A 3 -9.98 -85.59 14.73
C LYS A 3 -8.57 -84.98 14.69
N ILE A 4 -7.65 -85.54 13.90
CA ILE A 4 -6.29 -84.98 13.74
C ILE A 4 -6.31 -83.74 12.82
N LEU A 5 -7.21 -83.72 11.82
CA LEU A 5 -7.37 -82.56 10.95
C LEU A 5 -7.96 -81.32 11.67
N LEU A 6 -8.86 -81.54 12.67
CA LEU A 6 -9.46 -80.44 13.47
C LEU A 6 -8.45 -79.81 14.44
N PHE A 7 -7.50 -80.64 14.95
CA PHE A 7 -6.47 -80.12 15.86
C PHE A 7 -5.39 -79.35 15.12
N SER A 8 -5.05 -79.73 13.90
CA SER A 8 -4.10 -78.96 13.08
C SER A 8 -4.66 -77.63 12.55
N VAL A 9 -5.97 -77.55 12.28
CA VAL A 9 -6.63 -76.31 11.88
C VAL A 9 -6.76 -75.33 13.08
N LEU A 10 -7.00 -75.82 14.30
CA LEU A 10 -7.02 -75.02 15.50
C LEU A 10 -5.62 -74.46 15.88
N LEU A 11 -4.54 -75.26 15.70
CA LEU A 11 -3.17 -74.75 15.96
C LEU A 11 -2.71 -73.76 14.92
N ALA A 12 -3.11 -73.90 13.65
CA ALA A 12 -2.80 -72.92 12.60
C ALA A 12 -3.57 -71.64 12.77
N GLY A 13 -4.84 -71.66 13.30
CA GLY A 13 -5.60 -70.52 13.63
C GLY A 13 -5.03 -69.70 14.82
N ALA A 14 -4.46 -70.39 15.82
CA ALA A 14 -3.84 -69.76 16.97
C ALA A 14 -2.49 -69.06 16.65
N ALA A 15 -1.77 -69.56 15.65
CA ALA A 15 -0.50 -68.97 15.18
C ALA A 15 -0.70 -67.73 14.34
N LEU A 16 -1.91 -67.52 13.77
CA LEU A 16 -2.22 -66.29 13.00
C LEU A 16 -2.62 -65.08 13.89
N PHE A 17 -2.94 -65.33 15.18
CA PHE A 17 -3.24 -64.24 16.13
C PHE A 17 -2.04 -63.82 17.00
N ALA A 18 -0.93 -64.55 16.95
CA ALA A 18 0.28 -64.22 17.69
C ALA A 18 1.26 -63.28 16.91
N GLY A 19 0.92 -62.89 15.69
CA GLY A 19 1.78 -62.15 14.81
C GLY A 19 1.61 -60.61 14.84
N CYS A 20 0.77 -60.06 15.75
CA CYS A 20 0.55 -58.60 15.84
C CYS A 20 0.95 -58.00 17.20
N ALA A 21 1.84 -58.64 17.94
CA ALA A 21 2.55 -58.01 19.05
C ALA A 21 4.01 -57.79 18.64
N GLY A 22 4.23 -57.18 17.49
CA GLY A 22 5.48 -56.50 17.24
C GLY A 22 5.49 -55.32 18.19
N GLU A 23 6.41 -55.25 19.13
CA GLU A 23 6.82 -54.02 19.77
C GLU A 23 7.17 -53.11 18.60
N GLU A 24 6.31 -52.07 18.36
CA GLU A 24 6.72 -50.95 17.55
C GLU A 24 7.98 -50.41 18.24
N GLU A 25 9.15 -50.68 17.64
CA GLU A 25 10.36 -49.99 18.01
C GLU A 25 9.98 -48.50 17.98
N ASN A 26 9.88 -47.90 19.15
CA ASN A 26 9.67 -46.47 19.25
C ASN A 26 10.83 -45.78 18.54
N LEU A 27 10.64 -45.43 17.27
CA LEU A 27 11.59 -44.65 16.47
C LEU A 27 12.00 -43.33 17.16
N PHE A 28 11.32 -43.00 18.24
CA PHE A 28 11.53 -41.77 19.01
C PHE A 28 11.59 -42.10 20.51
N ASP A 29 12.55 -41.50 21.21
CA ASP A 29 12.73 -41.66 22.67
C ASP A 29 11.53 -41.13 23.50
N LYS A 30 10.64 -40.34 22.90
CA LYS A 30 9.47 -39.69 23.55
C LYS A 30 8.18 -39.97 22.76
N SER A 31 7.08 -40.12 23.46
CA SER A 31 5.75 -40.20 22.87
C SER A 31 5.41 -38.99 22.00
N ALA A 32 4.49 -39.14 21.06
CA ALA A 32 4.00 -38.05 20.22
C ALA A 32 3.44 -36.89 21.07
N ALA A 33 2.71 -37.19 22.14
CA ALA A 33 2.14 -36.21 23.06
C ALA A 33 3.23 -35.42 23.82
N GLU A 34 4.27 -36.10 24.32
CA GLU A 34 5.40 -35.42 25.00
C GLU A 34 6.15 -34.49 24.06
N ARG A 35 6.43 -34.93 22.82
CA ARG A 35 7.08 -34.09 21.82
C ARG A 35 6.25 -32.86 21.49
N LEU A 36 4.94 -33.02 21.33
CA LEU A 36 4.03 -31.92 21.03
C LEU A 36 3.99 -30.89 22.16
N ASN A 37 3.95 -31.35 23.43
CA ASN A 37 3.99 -30.47 24.59
C ASN A 37 5.32 -29.71 24.69
N GLU A 38 6.45 -30.35 24.39
CA GLU A 38 7.75 -29.69 24.34
C GLU A 38 7.83 -28.61 23.25
N ILE A 39 7.31 -28.91 22.06
CA ILE A 39 7.23 -27.95 20.95
C ILE A 39 6.37 -26.77 21.35
N SER A 40 5.18 -27.00 21.91
CA SER A 40 4.28 -25.92 22.36
C SER A 40 4.95 -25.04 23.40
N LYS A 41 5.64 -25.61 24.37
CA LYS A 41 6.41 -24.87 25.37
C LYS A 41 7.55 -24.05 24.74
N THR A 42 8.27 -24.64 23.79
CA THR A 42 9.35 -23.96 23.08
C THR A 42 8.81 -22.77 22.27
N TYR A 43 7.68 -22.94 21.59
CA TYR A 43 7.06 -21.89 20.79
C TYR A 43 6.48 -20.77 21.65
N THR A 44 5.88 -21.09 22.80
CA THR A 44 5.49 -20.11 23.81
C THR A 44 6.68 -19.24 24.22
N GLN A 45 7.81 -19.88 24.59
CA GLN A 45 9.01 -19.15 24.99
C GLN A 45 9.57 -18.27 23.86
N ARG A 46 9.51 -18.71 22.60
CA ARG A 46 9.96 -17.92 21.44
C ARG A 46 9.08 -16.68 21.22
N LEU A 47 7.78 -16.81 21.39
CA LEU A 47 6.86 -15.68 21.27
C LEU A 47 7.12 -14.63 22.38
N GLU A 48 7.30 -15.07 23.62
CA GLU A 48 7.59 -14.24 24.79
C GLU A 48 9.01 -13.63 24.76
N ALA A 49 9.95 -14.23 24.02
CA ALA A 49 11.33 -13.74 23.91
C ALA A 49 11.49 -12.44 23.11
N SER A 50 10.41 -11.85 22.60
CA SER A 50 10.39 -10.58 21.87
C SER A 50 9.78 -9.46 22.73
N PRO A 51 10.57 -8.71 23.51
CA PRO A 51 10.03 -7.67 24.39
C PRO A 51 9.42 -6.49 23.63
N GLY A 52 9.85 -6.22 22.39
CA GLY A 52 9.20 -5.26 21.50
C GLY A 52 7.90 -5.78 20.91
N GLY A 53 7.70 -7.11 20.92
CA GLY A 53 6.57 -7.77 20.29
C GLY A 53 6.83 -8.15 18.84
N TRP A 54 5.75 -8.33 18.11
CA TRP A 54 5.68 -8.84 16.75
C TRP A 54 4.75 -7.97 15.92
N VAL A 55 5.12 -7.67 14.70
CA VAL A 55 4.17 -7.16 13.70
C VAL A 55 3.57 -8.33 12.93
N MET A 56 2.24 -8.38 12.85
CA MET A 56 1.49 -9.43 12.16
C MET A 56 0.97 -8.89 10.83
N GLU A 57 1.36 -9.54 9.75
CA GLU A 57 0.80 -9.32 8.40
C GLU A 57 -0.45 -10.20 8.28
N TYR A 58 -1.57 -9.71 8.78
CA TYR A 58 -2.80 -10.48 8.94
C TYR A 58 -3.74 -10.32 7.75
N TYR A 59 -4.16 -11.45 7.17
CA TYR A 59 -5.15 -11.51 6.09
C TYR A 59 -6.36 -12.32 6.56
N PRO A 60 -7.50 -11.67 6.85
CA PRO A 60 -8.67 -12.35 7.43
C PRO A 60 -9.25 -13.44 6.54
N THR A 61 -9.24 -13.24 5.21
CA THR A 61 -9.85 -14.15 4.25
C THR A 61 -8.99 -14.33 3.00
N ASN A 62 -9.13 -15.47 2.33
CA ASN A 62 -8.57 -15.72 0.99
C ASN A 62 -9.45 -15.13 -0.13
N ASP A 63 -10.66 -14.70 0.19
CA ASP A 63 -11.56 -14.10 -0.78
C ASP A 63 -10.96 -12.78 -1.29
N THR A 64 -10.80 -12.65 -2.60
CA THR A 64 -10.37 -11.44 -3.29
C THR A 64 -11.54 -10.57 -3.71
N GLU A 65 -12.78 -11.05 -3.57
CA GLU A 65 -14.02 -10.29 -3.69
C GLU A 65 -14.37 -9.64 -2.33
N GLY A 66 -15.37 -8.85 -2.24
CA GLY A 66 -15.71 -8.14 -1.01
C GLY A 66 -14.61 -7.18 -0.57
N PHE A 67 -13.95 -7.45 0.57
CA PHE A 67 -12.78 -6.67 1.04
C PHE A 67 -11.52 -6.88 0.20
N GLY A 68 -11.60 -7.58 -0.93
CA GLY A 68 -10.53 -7.74 -1.91
C GLY A 68 -9.33 -8.53 -1.40
N GLY A 69 -9.49 -9.29 -0.31
CA GLY A 69 -8.39 -9.98 0.35
C GLY A 69 -7.41 -9.03 1.04
N GLN A 70 -7.89 -7.82 1.38
CA GLN A 70 -7.10 -6.80 2.08
C GLN A 70 -6.42 -7.38 3.32
N GLY A 71 -5.17 -7.00 3.54
CA GLY A 71 -4.41 -7.29 4.74
C GLY A 71 -4.49 -6.18 5.77
N TYR A 72 -4.23 -6.54 7.02
CA TYR A 72 -4.20 -5.63 8.15
C TYR A 72 -2.91 -5.82 8.95
N LEU A 73 -2.28 -4.73 9.32
CA LEU A 73 -1.18 -4.79 10.28
C LEU A 73 -1.76 -4.80 11.70
N LEU A 74 -1.38 -5.83 12.45
CA LEU A 74 -1.61 -5.90 13.89
C LEU A 74 -0.25 -5.97 14.59
N MET A 75 -0.20 -5.45 15.80
CA MET A 75 0.94 -5.64 16.69
C MET A 75 0.54 -6.61 17.79
N ALA A 76 1.44 -7.52 18.17
CA ALA A 76 1.23 -8.48 19.26
C ALA A 76 2.46 -8.52 20.16
N ARG A 77 2.28 -8.28 21.46
CA ARG A 77 3.31 -8.46 22.47
C ARG A 77 2.87 -9.55 23.44
N PHE A 78 3.56 -10.68 23.41
CA PHE A 78 3.30 -11.81 24.28
C PHE A 78 4.08 -11.62 25.59
N ASN A 79 3.37 -11.56 26.71
CA ASN A 79 3.93 -11.30 28.02
C ASN A 79 4.17 -12.61 28.80
N PRO A 80 5.19 -12.67 29.71
CA PRO A 80 5.50 -13.86 30.51
C PRO A 80 4.38 -14.32 31.46
N ASP A 81 3.38 -13.49 31.69
CA ASP A 81 2.18 -13.83 32.48
C ASP A 81 1.07 -14.49 31.65
N HIS A 82 1.39 -14.93 30.44
CA HIS A 82 0.45 -15.48 29.46
C HIS A 82 -0.65 -14.52 29.03
N SER A 83 -0.43 -13.21 29.13
CA SER A 83 -1.25 -12.21 28.46
C SER A 83 -0.62 -11.80 27.13
N VAL A 84 -1.44 -11.35 26.18
CA VAL A 84 -1.00 -10.73 24.94
C VAL A 84 -1.62 -9.35 24.83
N THR A 85 -0.77 -8.36 24.58
CA THR A 85 -1.23 -7.01 24.24
C THR A 85 -1.25 -6.90 22.72
N MET A 86 -2.45 -6.74 22.16
CA MET A 86 -2.67 -6.55 20.74
C MET A 86 -2.92 -5.07 20.44
N GLY A 87 -2.40 -4.58 19.31
CA GLY A 87 -2.63 -3.22 18.86
C GLY A 87 -2.99 -3.15 17.38
N MET A 88 -3.89 -2.24 16.99
CA MET A 88 -4.23 -1.94 15.60
C MET A 88 -4.47 -0.45 15.37
N ASN A 89 -4.30 0.00 14.12
CA ASN A 89 -4.64 1.35 13.66
C ASN A 89 -5.05 1.31 12.19
N ASN A 90 -6.31 1.00 11.93
CA ASN A 90 -6.85 0.86 10.58
C ASN A 90 -8.30 1.39 10.53
N GLU A 91 -8.99 1.22 9.41
CA GLU A 91 -10.38 1.65 9.24
C GLU A 91 -11.33 0.97 10.22
N LEU A 92 -11.04 -0.27 10.64
CA LEU A 92 -11.87 -1.01 11.60
C LEU A 92 -11.79 -0.40 13.01
N SER A 93 -10.67 0.26 13.33
CA SER A 93 -10.52 1.05 14.56
C SER A 93 -10.80 2.55 14.36
N LEU A 94 -11.53 2.94 13.29
CA LEU A 94 -11.81 4.32 12.89
C LEU A 94 -10.54 5.13 12.64
N ASN A 95 -9.48 4.49 12.17
CA ASN A 95 -8.15 5.08 11.97
C ASN A 95 -7.56 5.71 13.26
N GLN A 96 -7.94 5.18 14.41
CA GLN A 96 -7.36 5.51 15.71
C GLN A 96 -6.63 4.28 16.25
N TYR A 97 -5.59 4.50 17.05
CA TYR A 97 -4.93 3.41 17.74
C TYR A 97 -5.89 2.79 18.75
N LEU A 98 -6.01 1.45 18.69
CA LEU A 98 -6.74 0.62 19.61
C LEU A 98 -5.79 -0.42 20.17
N GLU A 99 -5.83 -0.65 21.48
CA GLU A 99 -5.03 -1.66 22.18
C GLU A 99 -5.92 -2.43 23.14
N ASP A 100 -5.73 -3.74 23.20
CA ASP A 100 -6.42 -4.62 24.16
C ASP A 100 -5.49 -5.72 24.64
N THR A 101 -5.62 -6.11 25.92
CA THR A 101 -4.75 -7.12 26.54
C THR A 101 -5.61 -8.25 27.11
N THR A 102 -5.35 -9.47 26.64
CA THR A 102 -6.12 -10.66 26.98
C THR A 102 -5.22 -11.88 27.17
N PRO A 103 -5.68 -12.97 27.81
CA PRO A 103 -4.98 -14.24 27.82
C PRO A 103 -4.78 -14.83 26.42
N TRP A 104 -3.72 -15.60 26.26
CA TRP A 104 -3.40 -16.40 25.07
C TRP A 104 -2.71 -17.70 25.45
N GLU A 105 -2.66 -18.66 24.53
CA GLU A 105 -1.96 -19.92 24.75
C GLU A 105 -1.49 -20.58 23.43
N VAL A 106 -0.49 -21.46 23.52
CA VAL A 106 -0.17 -22.42 22.47
C VAL A 106 -0.75 -23.77 22.85
N ILE A 107 -1.88 -24.13 22.22
CA ILE A 107 -2.56 -25.40 22.45
C ILE A 107 -2.03 -26.48 21.51
N THR A 108 -2.27 -27.74 21.88
CA THR A 108 -1.92 -28.92 21.08
C THR A 108 -3.17 -29.49 20.41
N ASP A 109 -3.36 -29.19 19.13
CA ASP A 109 -4.46 -29.70 18.31
C ASP A 109 -3.98 -30.07 16.92
N ASN A 110 -3.61 -31.35 16.70
CA ASN A 110 -2.96 -31.84 15.49
C ASN A 110 -1.67 -31.06 15.11
N GLY A 111 -1.02 -30.47 16.09
CA GLY A 111 0.14 -29.58 15.99
C GLY A 111 0.05 -28.44 16.98
N PRO A 112 1.07 -27.58 17.08
CA PRO A 112 1.03 -26.38 17.91
C PRO A 112 0.12 -25.34 17.27
N VAL A 113 -0.84 -24.81 18.03
CA VAL A 113 -1.81 -23.80 17.60
C VAL A 113 -1.73 -22.61 18.54
N LEU A 114 -1.39 -21.43 18.00
CA LEU A 114 -1.54 -20.16 18.70
C LEU A 114 -3.02 -19.82 18.79
N SER A 115 -3.56 -19.69 20.02
CA SER A 115 -4.96 -19.43 20.28
C SER A 115 -5.17 -18.15 21.08
N PHE A 116 -6.01 -17.28 20.55
CA PHE A 116 -6.54 -16.10 21.25
C PHE A 116 -7.95 -16.47 21.76
N ASN A 117 -8.02 -17.36 22.75
CA ASN A 117 -9.28 -17.96 23.26
C ASN A 117 -10.12 -17.03 24.12
N SER A 118 -9.61 -15.88 24.51
CA SER A 118 -10.36 -14.81 25.17
C SER A 118 -10.64 -13.68 24.19
N TYR A 119 -11.84 -13.08 24.30
CA TYR A 119 -12.21 -11.99 23.40
C TYR A 119 -11.22 -10.83 23.52
N ASN A 120 -10.56 -10.53 22.42
CA ASN A 120 -9.65 -9.42 22.24
C ASN A 120 -10.19 -8.50 21.15
N GLU A 121 -10.41 -7.23 21.46
CA GLU A 121 -11.06 -6.30 20.55
C GLU A 121 -10.29 -6.13 19.25
N CYS A 122 -8.95 -6.18 19.27
CA CYS A 122 -8.11 -6.06 18.08
C CYS A 122 -8.13 -7.31 17.18
N MET A 123 -8.27 -8.50 17.76
CA MET A 123 -8.23 -9.76 17.00
C MET A 123 -9.62 -10.26 16.63
N HIS A 124 -10.56 -10.26 17.57
CA HIS A 124 -11.88 -10.88 17.36
C HIS A 124 -12.80 -10.03 16.51
N THR A 125 -12.50 -8.74 16.35
CA THR A 125 -13.23 -7.86 15.43
C THR A 125 -13.31 -8.42 14.00
N PHE A 126 -12.29 -9.17 13.56
CA PHE A 126 -12.25 -9.80 12.24
C PHE A 126 -13.09 -11.08 12.16
N SER A 127 -13.39 -11.73 13.26
CA SER A 127 -14.16 -12.97 13.35
C SER A 127 -15.58 -12.76 13.83
N ASP A 128 -15.93 -11.55 14.28
CA ASP A 128 -17.27 -11.21 14.77
C ASP A 128 -18.29 -11.27 13.61
N PRO A 129 -19.29 -12.16 13.67
CA PRO A 129 -20.28 -12.27 12.60
C PRO A 129 -21.20 -11.05 12.47
N GLU A 130 -21.35 -10.27 13.52
CA GLU A 130 -22.14 -9.04 13.50
C GLU A 130 -21.31 -7.83 13.06
N ALA A 131 -20.00 -7.95 13.13
CA ALA A 131 -18.99 -7.06 12.59
C ALA A 131 -19.30 -5.56 12.73
N TYR A 132 -19.67 -5.16 13.93
CA TYR A 132 -19.80 -3.74 14.29
C TYR A 132 -18.62 -3.31 15.12
N ILE A 133 -17.71 -2.55 14.51
CA ILE A 133 -16.69 -1.87 15.29
C ILE A 133 -17.18 -0.47 15.57
N ARG A 134 -17.38 -0.15 16.86
CA ARG A 134 -17.80 1.18 17.31
C ARG A 134 -19.02 1.74 16.57
N GLY A 135 -19.98 0.86 16.22
CA GLY A 135 -21.21 1.23 15.52
C GLY A 135 -21.11 1.31 14.01
N ILE A 136 -19.98 0.92 13.42
CA ILE A 136 -19.80 0.83 11.96
C ILE A 136 -19.92 -0.64 11.55
N ALA A 137 -20.83 -0.92 10.61
CA ALA A 137 -20.96 -2.24 10.02
C ALA A 137 -19.71 -2.57 9.19
N VAL A 138 -19.08 -3.71 9.43
CA VAL A 138 -17.87 -4.18 8.75
C VAL A 138 -18.16 -5.55 8.17
N GLY A 139 -18.11 -5.68 6.86
CA GLY A 139 -18.38 -6.94 6.18
C GLY A 139 -19.86 -7.24 5.96
N ASP A 140 -20.14 -8.45 5.51
CA ASP A 140 -21.48 -8.93 5.24
C ASP A 140 -22.19 -9.32 6.54
N GLN A 141 -23.48 -9.01 6.64
CA GLN A 141 -24.29 -9.36 7.78
C GLN A 141 -24.29 -10.87 8.03
N GLY A 142 -23.88 -11.29 9.23
CA GLY A 142 -23.78 -12.69 9.64
C GLY A 142 -22.46 -13.38 9.35
N THR A 143 -21.54 -12.77 8.61
CA THR A 143 -20.21 -13.34 8.32
C THR A 143 -19.04 -12.43 8.75
N GLY A 144 -19.29 -11.14 8.94
CA GLY A 144 -18.26 -10.16 9.25
C GLY A 144 -17.15 -10.12 8.22
N VAL A 145 -15.93 -9.85 8.66
CA VAL A 145 -14.72 -9.90 7.80
C VAL A 145 -14.25 -11.34 7.60
N GLY A 146 -14.70 -12.28 8.45
CA GLY A 146 -14.44 -13.71 8.32
C GLY A 146 -13.07 -14.17 8.80
N GLY A 147 -12.41 -13.43 9.69
CA GLY A 147 -11.06 -13.74 10.16
C GLY A 147 -10.96 -14.95 11.10
N ASP A 148 -9.73 -15.40 11.31
CA ASP A 148 -9.36 -16.43 12.29
C ASP A 148 -8.75 -15.79 13.55
N TYR A 149 -8.93 -16.42 14.68
CA TYR A 149 -8.27 -16.13 15.97
C TYR A 149 -7.52 -17.34 16.55
N GLU A 150 -7.51 -18.44 15.82
CA GLU A 150 -6.68 -19.63 16.07
C GLU A 150 -5.82 -19.94 14.84
N PHE A 151 -4.52 -20.15 15.06
CA PHE A 151 -3.55 -20.30 14.00
C PHE A 151 -2.64 -21.49 14.23
N VAL A 152 -2.57 -22.39 13.26
CA VAL A 152 -1.54 -23.42 13.23
C VAL A 152 -0.18 -22.76 13.03
N MET A 153 0.79 -23.06 13.88
CA MET A 153 2.15 -22.56 13.79
C MET A 153 2.93 -23.42 12.79
N VAL A 154 3.07 -22.89 11.56
CA VAL A 154 3.59 -23.65 10.41
C VAL A 154 5.11 -23.64 10.39
N ASP A 155 5.71 -22.50 10.67
CA ASP A 155 7.17 -22.32 10.71
C ASP A 155 7.55 -21.37 11.84
N VAL A 156 8.44 -21.81 12.72
CA VAL A 156 8.93 -21.08 13.88
C VAL A 156 10.44 -21.26 13.96
N PRO A 157 11.22 -20.51 13.17
CA PRO A 157 12.67 -20.63 13.10
C PRO A 157 13.35 -20.45 14.47
N GLU A 158 14.52 -21.07 14.63
CA GLU A 158 15.27 -21.00 15.90
C GLU A 158 15.82 -19.61 16.20
N ASP A 159 16.16 -18.84 15.18
CA ASP A 159 16.63 -17.47 15.31
C ASP A 159 15.54 -16.51 15.82
N GLY A 160 14.25 -16.92 15.71
CA GLY A 160 13.11 -16.14 16.20
C GLY A 160 12.85 -14.84 15.44
N GLU A 161 13.34 -14.71 14.20
CA GLU A 161 13.15 -13.51 13.38
C GLU A 161 11.72 -13.39 12.85
N PHE A 162 11.06 -14.52 12.60
CA PHE A 162 9.67 -14.55 12.18
C PHE A 162 8.94 -15.79 12.66
N VAL A 163 7.62 -15.78 12.55
CA VAL A 163 6.73 -16.93 12.73
C VAL A 163 5.71 -16.95 11.60
N MET A 164 5.57 -18.10 10.92
CA MET A 164 4.52 -18.32 9.95
C MET A 164 3.35 -19.04 10.59
N LEU A 165 2.20 -18.44 10.47
CA LEU A 165 0.93 -18.93 10.99
C LEU A 165 -0.01 -19.26 9.83
N LYS A 166 -0.90 -20.23 10.04
CA LYS A 166 -1.99 -20.53 9.12
C LYS A 166 -3.30 -20.54 9.89
N GLY A 167 -4.23 -19.71 9.48
CA GLY A 167 -5.56 -19.64 10.05
C GLY A 167 -6.25 -21.01 10.04
N LYS A 168 -6.78 -21.44 11.17
CA LYS A 168 -7.33 -22.78 11.36
C LYS A 168 -8.64 -22.99 10.58
N LYS A 169 -9.46 -21.96 10.46
CA LYS A 169 -10.76 -22.01 9.78
C LYS A 169 -10.69 -21.54 8.33
N ARG A 170 -9.97 -20.45 8.06
CA ARG A 170 -9.91 -19.83 6.74
C ARG A 170 -8.69 -20.26 5.93
N GLY A 171 -7.65 -20.76 6.59
CA GLY A 171 -6.45 -21.25 5.95
C GLY A 171 -5.53 -20.16 5.38
N THR A 172 -5.78 -18.89 5.71
CA THR A 172 -4.92 -17.77 5.31
C THR A 172 -3.58 -17.83 6.05
N TYR A 173 -2.52 -17.44 5.35
CA TYR A 173 -1.20 -17.31 5.98
C TYR A 173 -1.04 -15.93 6.60
N THR A 174 -0.46 -15.91 7.80
CA THR A 174 -0.11 -14.70 8.55
C THR A 174 1.37 -14.82 8.92
N ARG A 175 2.16 -13.83 8.55
CA ARG A 175 3.55 -13.72 9.00
C ARG A 175 3.60 -12.78 10.20
N MET A 176 4.20 -13.24 11.29
CA MET A 176 4.63 -12.38 12.39
C MET A 176 6.14 -12.14 12.26
N THR A 177 6.56 -10.90 12.25
CA THR A 177 7.98 -10.53 12.22
C THR A 177 8.34 -9.83 13.52
N ARG A 178 9.47 -10.23 14.10
CA ARG A 178 9.99 -9.66 15.35
C ARG A 178 10.33 -8.18 15.16
N VAL A 179 10.02 -7.35 16.16
CA VAL A 179 10.39 -5.93 16.15
C VAL A 179 11.40 -5.61 17.26
N PRO A 180 12.17 -4.51 17.15
CA PRO A 180 13.15 -4.10 18.17
C PRO A 180 12.54 -3.98 19.57
N ALA A 181 13.34 -4.24 20.60
CA ALA A 181 12.88 -4.34 21.98
C ALA A 181 12.27 -3.05 22.55
N ASP A 182 12.65 -1.90 22.04
CA ASP A 182 12.18 -0.57 22.42
C ASP A 182 10.97 -0.08 21.60
N THR A 183 10.42 -0.94 20.73
CA THR A 183 9.27 -0.60 19.87
C THR A 183 8.04 -0.29 20.71
N LYS A 184 7.42 0.86 20.43
CA LYS A 184 6.07 1.20 20.90
C LYS A 184 5.07 0.85 19.81
N LEU A 185 4.05 0.09 20.15
CA LEU A 185 3.11 -0.50 19.19
C LEU A 185 2.36 0.57 18.39
N ASP A 186 1.89 1.61 19.06
CA ASP A 186 1.19 2.76 18.46
C ASP A 186 2.09 3.55 17.50
N VAL A 187 3.32 3.82 17.91
CA VAL A 187 4.30 4.57 17.10
C VAL A 187 4.67 3.78 15.85
N TYR A 188 4.92 2.48 15.97
CA TYR A 188 5.24 1.62 14.83
C TYR A 188 4.13 1.64 13.77
N LEU A 189 2.88 1.41 14.18
CA LEU A 189 1.73 1.40 13.27
C LEU A 189 1.52 2.78 12.61
N MET A 190 1.71 3.86 13.36
CA MET A 190 1.61 5.22 12.83
C MET A 190 2.73 5.51 11.82
N GLU A 191 3.96 5.09 12.10
CA GLU A 191 5.11 5.29 11.21
C GLU A 191 4.94 4.54 9.88
N VAL A 192 4.55 3.26 9.92
CA VAL A 192 4.25 2.49 8.71
C VAL A 192 3.16 3.16 7.89
N LYS A 193 2.08 3.59 8.52
CA LYS A 193 0.96 4.27 7.85
C LYS A 193 1.39 5.59 7.21
N LEU A 194 2.24 6.36 7.88
CA LEU A 194 2.81 7.60 7.34
C LEU A 194 3.65 7.33 6.09
N LEU A 195 4.58 6.37 6.18
CA LEU A 195 5.45 6.00 5.06
C LEU A 195 4.65 5.43 3.88
N GLN A 196 3.65 4.59 4.15
CA GLN A 196 2.74 4.09 3.13
C GLN A 196 2.00 5.25 2.42
N THR A 197 1.50 6.23 3.20
CA THR A 197 0.83 7.40 2.63
C THR A 197 1.78 8.29 1.81
N MET A 198 3.05 8.35 2.18
CA MET A 198 4.06 9.08 1.41
C MET A 198 4.39 8.40 0.08
N LEU A 199 4.46 7.07 0.05
CA LEU A 199 4.72 6.30 -1.16
C LEU A 199 3.46 6.20 -2.06
N PHE A 200 2.31 5.95 -1.45
CA PHE A 200 1.04 5.78 -2.15
C PHE A 200 0.03 6.85 -1.68
N PRO A 201 0.24 8.12 -2.06
CA PRO A 201 -0.53 9.25 -1.54
C PRO A 201 -1.99 9.28 -1.99
N SER A 202 -2.33 8.50 -2.99
CA SER A 202 -3.70 8.35 -3.51
C SER A 202 -3.91 6.92 -3.99
N SER A 203 -5.07 6.35 -3.69
CA SER A 203 -5.47 5.02 -4.14
C SER A 203 -5.54 4.87 -5.67
N PHE A 204 -5.57 5.98 -6.41
CA PHE A 204 -5.64 5.99 -7.88
C PHE A 204 -4.32 6.36 -8.56
N ASN A 205 -3.28 6.72 -7.81
CA ASN A 205 -1.98 7.03 -8.42
C ASN A 205 -1.31 5.74 -8.90
N PRO A 206 -1.00 5.63 -10.20
CA PRO A 206 -0.27 4.49 -10.70
C PRO A 206 1.19 4.53 -10.27
N VAL A 207 1.80 3.35 -10.16
CA VAL A 207 3.25 3.15 -10.08
C VAL A 207 3.68 2.15 -11.14
N VAL A 208 4.97 2.07 -11.44
CA VAL A 208 5.50 1.08 -12.38
C VAL A 208 6.05 -0.10 -11.60
N PHE A 209 5.48 -1.27 -11.81
CA PHE A 209 6.05 -2.53 -11.40
C PHE A 209 6.84 -3.11 -12.58
N THR A 210 8.12 -3.38 -12.36
CA THR A 210 9.02 -3.95 -13.37
C THR A 210 9.51 -5.31 -12.92
N MET A 211 9.54 -6.26 -13.83
CA MET A 211 10.10 -7.60 -13.60
C MET A 211 10.86 -8.05 -14.86
N GLY A 212 12.19 -8.01 -14.79
CA GLY A 212 13.08 -8.13 -15.95
C GLY A 212 12.86 -7.00 -16.96
N ASP A 213 12.57 -7.35 -18.19
CA ASP A 213 12.26 -6.43 -19.29
C ASP A 213 10.78 -6.02 -19.37
N LYS A 214 9.92 -6.63 -18.51
CA LYS A 214 8.49 -6.39 -18.53
C LYS A 214 8.10 -5.29 -17.55
N ARG A 215 7.28 -4.36 -18.02
CA ARG A 215 6.73 -3.25 -17.24
C ARG A 215 5.22 -3.41 -17.09
N PHE A 216 4.73 -3.13 -15.89
CA PHE A 216 3.32 -3.18 -15.54
C PHE A 216 2.93 -1.89 -14.84
N ARG A 217 1.68 -1.50 -15.01
CA ARG A 217 1.05 -0.43 -14.24
C ARG A 217 0.39 -1.05 -13.01
N MET A 218 0.80 -0.63 -11.83
CA MET A 218 0.15 -1.03 -10.59
C MET A 218 -0.65 0.15 -10.05
N ILE A 219 -1.92 -0.07 -9.77
CA ILE A 219 -2.85 0.93 -9.22
C ILE A 219 -3.44 0.37 -7.94
N GLN A 220 -3.21 1.04 -6.82
CA GLN A 220 -3.86 0.73 -5.56
C GLN A 220 -5.30 1.26 -5.61
N GLY A 221 -6.29 0.38 -5.71
CA GLY A 221 -7.70 0.74 -5.72
C GLY A 221 -8.21 1.27 -4.37
N ASN A 222 -9.50 1.62 -4.31
CA ASN A 222 -10.14 2.14 -3.08
C ASN A 222 -10.09 1.19 -1.88
N THR A 223 -9.91 -0.10 -2.11
CA THR A 223 -9.88 -1.15 -1.08
C THR A 223 -8.49 -1.42 -0.52
N GLY A 224 -7.46 -0.64 -0.90
CA GLY A 224 -6.08 -0.90 -0.50
C GLY A 224 -5.46 -2.14 -1.16
N VAL A 225 -6.16 -2.77 -2.11
CA VAL A 225 -5.68 -3.92 -2.86
C VAL A 225 -5.29 -3.46 -4.27
N PRO A 226 -3.99 -3.47 -4.62
CA PRO A 226 -3.55 -3.02 -5.92
C PRO A 226 -3.90 -4.02 -7.02
N ASN A 227 -4.23 -3.47 -8.18
CA ASN A 227 -4.33 -4.21 -9.43
C ASN A 227 -3.07 -3.98 -10.26
N ILE A 228 -2.60 -5.02 -10.93
CA ILE A 228 -1.45 -4.95 -11.83
C ILE A 228 -1.95 -5.17 -13.26
N TYR A 229 -1.66 -4.20 -14.14
CA TYR A 229 -2.08 -4.20 -15.53
C TYR A 229 -0.87 -4.19 -16.46
N LYS A 230 -1.04 -4.63 -17.72
CA LYS A 230 -0.02 -4.42 -18.75
C LYS A 230 0.21 -2.91 -18.94
N PHE A 231 1.47 -2.49 -19.02
CA PHE A 231 1.83 -1.07 -19.12
C PHE A 231 1.33 -0.43 -20.42
N ASP A 232 1.47 -1.12 -21.53
CA ASP A 232 1.20 -0.64 -22.89
C ASP A 232 -0.15 -1.11 -23.46
N GLY A 233 -1.07 -1.60 -22.62
CA GLY A 233 -2.35 -2.16 -23.07
C GLY A 233 -3.52 -1.22 -22.87
N ASP A 234 -4.30 -0.99 -23.92
CA ASP A 234 -5.60 -0.32 -23.85
C ASP A 234 -6.68 -1.16 -23.15
N SER A 235 -6.41 -2.40 -22.83
CA SER A 235 -7.37 -3.29 -22.18
C SER A 235 -6.86 -3.74 -20.80
N ILE A 236 -7.72 -3.55 -19.82
CA ILE A 236 -7.71 -4.15 -18.47
C ILE A 236 -7.96 -5.67 -18.59
N ALA A 237 -7.30 -6.37 -19.53
CA ALA A 237 -7.66 -7.73 -19.88
C ALA A 237 -7.25 -8.78 -18.82
N ASP A 238 -6.32 -8.42 -17.91
CA ASP A 238 -5.88 -9.30 -16.84
C ASP A 238 -5.76 -8.49 -15.54
N GLU A 239 -6.91 -8.10 -14.96
CA GLU A 239 -6.97 -7.57 -13.60
C GLU A 239 -6.57 -8.69 -12.63
N SER A 240 -5.39 -8.59 -12.07
CA SER A 240 -4.98 -9.42 -10.95
C SER A 240 -4.84 -8.54 -9.71
N ARG A 241 -5.54 -8.93 -8.66
CA ARG A 241 -5.50 -8.26 -7.36
C ARG A 241 -4.36 -8.85 -6.55
N HIS A 242 -3.44 -8.01 -6.13
CA HIS A 242 -2.26 -8.41 -5.37
C HIS A 242 -2.19 -7.65 -4.04
N PRO A 243 -2.92 -8.10 -3.00
CA PRO A 243 -2.86 -7.48 -1.68
C PRO A 243 -1.43 -7.44 -1.14
N PHE A 244 -1.06 -6.33 -0.53
CA PHE A 244 0.22 -6.20 0.14
C PHE A 244 0.09 -5.51 1.49
N LEU A 245 1.08 -5.71 2.32
CA LEU A 245 1.31 -4.95 3.55
C LEU A 245 2.72 -4.38 3.55
N MET A 246 2.91 -3.33 4.32
CA MET A 246 4.21 -2.71 4.53
C MET A 246 4.63 -2.89 5.99
N THR A 247 5.91 -3.17 6.22
CA THR A 247 6.49 -3.34 7.55
C THR A 247 7.84 -2.62 7.63
N ILE A 248 8.26 -2.27 8.84
CA ILE A 248 9.59 -1.70 9.09
C ILE A 248 10.42 -2.77 9.79
N ARG A 249 11.59 -3.10 9.20
CA ARG A 249 12.56 -4.04 9.77
C ARG A 249 13.94 -3.41 9.72
N ASN A 250 14.62 -3.34 10.85
CA ASN A 250 15.96 -2.74 10.95
C ASN A 250 16.06 -1.33 10.32
N SER A 251 15.03 -0.51 10.52
CA SER A 251 14.88 0.85 9.96
C SER A 251 14.64 0.92 8.45
N ASP A 252 14.56 -0.20 7.75
CA ASP A 252 14.18 -0.26 6.34
C ASP A 252 12.68 -0.56 6.19
N LEU A 253 12.04 0.10 5.23
CA LEU A 253 10.64 -0.14 4.88
C LEU A 253 10.55 -1.25 3.84
N TYR A 254 9.74 -2.26 4.14
CA TYR A 254 9.45 -3.38 3.27
C TYR A 254 8.00 -3.34 2.80
N LEU A 255 7.77 -3.75 1.55
CA LEU A 255 6.46 -4.07 1.01
C LEU A 255 6.45 -5.57 0.69
N ARG A 256 5.45 -6.29 1.19
CA ARG A 256 5.29 -7.72 0.92
C ARG A 256 3.89 -7.99 0.38
N PHE A 257 3.82 -8.61 -0.80
CA PHE A 257 2.58 -9.14 -1.34
C PHE A 257 2.11 -10.38 -0.56
N ARG A 258 0.81 -10.57 -0.44
CA ARG A 258 0.24 -11.76 0.20
C ARG A 258 0.74 -13.04 -0.46
N GLU A 259 0.66 -13.10 -1.77
CA GLU A 259 1.16 -14.22 -2.58
C GLU A 259 2.30 -13.74 -3.48
N PRO A 260 3.26 -14.60 -3.83
CA PRO A 260 4.27 -14.26 -4.82
C PRO A 260 3.63 -13.84 -6.15
N ILE A 261 4.17 -12.82 -6.79
CA ILE A 261 3.82 -12.45 -8.15
C ILE A 261 4.66 -13.30 -9.09
N GLU A 262 4.01 -14.01 -10.00
CA GLU A 262 4.63 -14.89 -10.98
C GLU A 262 4.50 -14.29 -12.38
N ILE A 263 5.62 -14.17 -13.10
CA ILE A 263 5.64 -13.71 -14.49
C ILE A 263 6.40 -14.71 -15.34
N GLY A 264 5.65 -15.57 -16.04
CA GLY A 264 6.21 -16.73 -16.73
C GLY A 264 6.40 -17.90 -15.75
N GLN A 265 7.17 -18.92 -16.16
CA GLN A 265 7.29 -20.15 -15.38
C GLN A 265 8.40 -20.12 -14.32
N ASP A 266 9.37 -19.21 -14.43
CA ASP A 266 10.60 -19.25 -13.63
C ASP A 266 10.92 -17.96 -12.88
N SER A 267 10.03 -16.98 -12.94
CA SER A 267 10.27 -15.66 -12.35
C SER A 267 9.23 -15.33 -11.31
N THR A 268 9.66 -15.14 -10.06
CA THR A 268 8.78 -14.80 -8.93
C THR A 268 9.38 -13.70 -8.09
N VAL A 269 8.52 -12.91 -7.46
CA VAL A 269 8.89 -11.93 -6.42
C VAL A 269 7.73 -11.75 -5.46
N GLN A 270 8.00 -11.64 -4.18
CA GLN A 270 6.99 -11.38 -3.17
C GLN A 270 7.30 -10.16 -2.33
N GLU A 271 8.58 -9.87 -2.06
CA GLU A 271 9.00 -8.86 -1.11
C GLU A 271 9.93 -7.83 -1.72
N PHE A 272 9.75 -6.57 -1.33
CA PHE A 272 10.51 -5.42 -1.77
C PHE A 272 10.99 -4.62 -0.57
N VAL A 273 12.16 -3.97 -0.71
CA VAL A 273 12.68 -3.01 0.26
C VAL A 273 12.84 -1.64 -0.39
N LEU A 274 12.53 -0.59 0.36
CA LEU A 274 12.74 0.79 -0.10
C LEU A 274 14.24 1.14 -0.08
N LYS A 275 14.82 1.37 -1.23
CA LYS A 275 16.21 1.82 -1.42
C LYS A 275 16.25 2.97 -2.41
N GLU A 276 16.91 4.06 -2.05
CA GLU A 276 17.11 5.23 -2.92
C GLU A 276 15.81 5.76 -3.56
N GLY A 277 14.70 5.68 -2.82
CA GLY A 277 13.39 6.16 -3.27
C GLY A 277 12.63 5.20 -4.18
N ASN A 278 13.10 3.97 -4.40
CA ASN A 278 12.42 2.91 -5.15
C ASN A 278 12.28 1.65 -4.29
N LEU A 279 11.26 0.86 -4.57
CA LEU A 279 11.09 -0.45 -3.95
C LEU A 279 11.80 -1.50 -4.82
N VAL A 280 12.80 -2.18 -4.27
CA VAL A 280 13.63 -3.18 -4.97
C VAL A 280 13.31 -4.57 -4.43
N GLY A 281 13.07 -5.54 -5.30
CA GLY A 281 12.78 -6.92 -4.94
C GLY A 281 13.96 -7.58 -4.22
N VAL A 282 13.70 -8.20 -3.04
CA VAL A 282 14.75 -8.83 -2.21
C VAL A 282 14.75 -10.33 -2.32
N ASP A 283 13.63 -10.93 -2.72
CA ASP A 283 13.45 -12.38 -2.89
C ASP A 283 13.17 -12.77 -4.35
N ALA A 284 13.43 -11.83 -5.29
CA ALA A 284 13.20 -12.08 -6.71
C ALA A 284 14.05 -13.26 -7.22
N LYS A 285 13.39 -14.16 -7.94
CA LYS A 285 14.01 -15.31 -8.60
C LYS A 285 13.88 -15.17 -10.10
N GLY A 286 14.94 -15.54 -10.82
CA GLY A 286 14.97 -15.56 -12.28
C GLY A 286 15.24 -14.19 -12.93
N VAL A 287 14.78 -13.09 -12.35
CA VAL A 287 14.93 -11.72 -12.88
C VAL A 287 14.97 -10.71 -11.74
N GLU A 288 15.48 -9.50 -12.05
CA GLU A 288 15.33 -8.35 -11.15
C GLU A 288 13.89 -7.83 -11.14
N ALA A 289 13.44 -7.35 -9.99
CA ALA A 289 12.11 -6.74 -9.83
C ALA A 289 12.20 -5.41 -9.10
N SER A 290 11.34 -4.46 -9.46
CA SER A 290 11.25 -3.16 -8.78
C SER A 290 9.86 -2.54 -8.89
N ILE A 291 9.52 -1.66 -7.94
CA ILE A 291 8.36 -0.77 -8.02
C ILE A 291 8.90 0.65 -7.94
N THR A 292 8.62 1.45 -8.96
CA THR A 292 9.14 2.82 -9.12
C THR A 292 8.02 3.81 -9.36
N GLY A 293 8.31 5.10 -9.21
CA GLY A 293 7.35 6.15 -9.53
C GLY A 293 6.90 6.09 -10.99
N PHE A 294 5.62 6.39 -11.22
CA PHE A 294 5.07 6.44 -12.58
C PHE A 294 5.66 7.64 -13.36
N PRO A 295 5.91 7.50 -14.68
CA PRO A 295 6.42 8.60 -15.50
C PRO A 295 5.52 9.83 -15.41
N LYS A 296 6.10 10.96 -14.94
CA LYS A 296 5.33 12.15 -14.60
C LYS A 296 4.70 12.82 -15.81
N GLY A 297 5.40 12.82 -16.93
CA GLY A 297 4.87 13.39 -18.17
C GLY A 297 3.72 12.58 -18.76
N LEU A 298 3.80 11.25 -18.67
CA LEU A 298 2.70 10.37 -19.07
C LEU A 298 1.47 10.62 -18.17
N PHE A 299 1.66 10.65 -16.85
CA PHE A 299 0.58 10.97 -15.90
C PHE A 299 -0.01 12.36 -16.16
N PHE A 300 0.84 13.36 -16.42
CA PHE A 300 0.42 14.73 -16.71
C PHE A 300 -0.53 14.76 -17.93
N ASN A 301 -0.15 14.10 -19.01
CA ASN A 301 -0.96 14.00 -20.21
C ASN A 301 -2.28 13.26 -19.96
N GLU A 302 -2.21 12.08 -19.37
CA GLU A 302 -3.41 11.26 -19.04
C GLU A 302 -4.37 12.01 -18.12
N ARG A 303 -3.85 12.69 -17.09
CA ARG A 303 -4.67 13.42 -16.12
C ARG A 303 -5.36 14.64 -16.78
N LEU A 304 -4.65 15.42 -17.57
CA LEU A 304 -5.26 16.54 -18.32
C LEU A 304 -6.34 16.03 -19.28
N THR A 305 -6.05 14.99 -20.04
CA THR A 305 -7.02 14.37 -20.98
C THR A 305 -8.24 13.88 -20.24
N TYR A 306 -8.08 13.16 -19.13
CA TYR A 306 -9.20 12.71 -18.31
C TYR A 306 -10.07 13.89 -17.82
N LEU A 307 -9.43 14.92 -17.24
CA LEU A 307 -10.15 16.07 -16.72
C LEU A 307 -10.87 16.85 -17.83
N SER A 308 -10.32 16.93 -19.04
CA SER A 308 -10.95 17.59 -20.18
C SER A 308 -12.24 16.90 -20.62
N GLN A 309 -12.28 15.57 -20.57
CA GLN A 309 -13.40 14.75 -21.02
C GLN A 309 -14.54 14.67 -19.99
N TYR A 310 -14.18 14.51 -18.69
CA TYR A 310 -15.14 14.14 -17.65
C TYR A 310 -15.49 15.29 -16.69
N THR A 311 -14.68 16.35 -16.64
CA THR A 311 -14.86 17.43 -15.66
C THR A 311 -14.57 18.79 -16.28
N SER A 312 -15.62 19.45 -16.79
CA SER A 312 -15.46 20.76 -17.44
C SER A 312 -14.74 21.78 -16.55
N GLY A 313 -13.63 22.33 -17.06
CA GLY A 313 -12.89 23.41 -16.45
C GLY A 313 -12.01 23.00 -15.25
N LYS A 314 -11.90 21.71 -14.89
CA LYS A 314 -10.90 21.24 -13.92
C LYS A 314 -9.51 21.08 -14.56
N GLY A 315 -8.46 21.12 -13.73
CA GLY A 315 -7.09 21.05 -14.22
C GLY A 315 -6.07 21.01 -13.08
N ALA A 316 -4.89 21.56 -13.33
CA ALA A 316 -3.86 21.76 -12.32
C ALA A 316 -3.81 23.24 -11.90
N SER A 317 -3.60 23.50 -10.62
CA SER A 317 -3.56 24.85 -10.05
C SER A 317 -2.20 25.21 -9.46
N VAL A 318 -1.86 26.48 -9.50
CA VAL A 318 -0.75 27.10 -8.76
C VAL A 318 -1.34 28.19 -7.87
N ALA A 319 -1.50 27.88 -6.59
CA ALA A 319 -1.99 28.86 -5.62
C ALA A 319 -0.94 29.97 -5.40
N PRO A 320 -1.34 31.20 -4.97
CA PRO A 320 -0.38 32.25 -4.64
C PRO A 320 0.64 31.85 -3.56
N ALA A 321 0.27 30.92 -2.67
CA ALA A 321 1.11 30.37 -1.62
C ALA A 321 1.75 29.03 -1.97
N ALA A 322 1.68 28.58 -3.24
CA ALA A 322 2.34 27.36 -3.68
C ALA A 322 3.86 27.48 -3.50
N LYS A 323 4.53 26.35 -3.33
CA LYS A 323 5.99 26.34 -3.30
C LYS A 323 6.52 26.69 -4.69
N MET A 324 7.40 27.66 -4.74
CA MET A 324 8.02 28.13 -5.99
C MET A 324 9.35 28.80 -5.71
N SER A 325 10.15 28.98 -6.75
CA SER A 325 11.43 29.68 -6.70
C SER A 325 11.26 31.18 -6.42
N ASP A 326 12.34 31.82 -5.96
CA ASP A 326 12.36 33.27 -5.72
C ASP A 326 12.02 34.07 -7.00
N LYS A 327 12.43 33.60 -8.17
CA LYS A 327 12.07 34.22 -9.47
C LYS A 327 10.55 34.20 -9.70
N MET A 328 9.89 33.07 -9.41
CA MET A 328 8.43 32.99 -9.55
C MET A 328 7.71 33.75 -8.44
N VAL A 329 8.26 33.77 -7.22
CA VAL A 329 7.75 34.59 -6.10
C VAL A 329 7.77 36.06 -6.47
N ASP A 330 8.84 36.58 -7.09
CA ASP A 330 8.93 37.94 -7.57
C ASP A 330 7.81 38.25 -8.58
N ILE A 331 7.66 37.40 -9.61
CA ILE A 331 6.61 37.59 -10.62
C ILE A 331 5.22 37.61 -9.96
N PHE A 332 4.91 36.68 -9.07
CA PHE A 332 3.63 36.57 -8.38
C PHE A 332 3.39 37.80 -7.45
N THR A 333 4.44 38.29 -6.82
CA THR A 333 4.39 39.48 -5.95
C THR A 333 4.07 40.73 -6.75
N ARG A 334 4.72 40.95 -7.90
CA ARG A 334 4.44 42.07 -8.79
C ARG A 334 3.00 42.03 -9.32
N ILE A 335 2.54 40.86 -9.79
CA ILE A 335 1.14 40.66 -10.20
C ILE A 335 0.17 40.98 -9.06
N THR A 336 0.43 40.45 -7.87
CA THR A 336 -0.42 40.66 -6.69
C THR A 336 -0.52 42.13 -6.33
N ASN A 337 0.60 42.86 -6.29
CA ASN A 337 0.64 44.27 -5.96
C ASN A 337 -0.04 45.11 -7.03
N SER A 338 0.20 44.81 -8.30
CA SER A 338 -0.41 45.52 -9.43
C SER A 338 -1.92 45.35 -9.49
N LEU A 339 -2.43 44.16 -9.24
CA LEU A 339 -3.88 43.88 -9.14
C LEU A 339 -4.49 44.55 -7.90
N LYS A 340 -3.84 44.43 -6.74
CA LYS A 340 -4.30 45.05 -5.47
C LYS A 340 -4.46 46.56 -5.57
N ALA A 341 -3.56 47.26 -6.29
CA ALA A 341 -3.65 48.69 -6.52
C ALA A 341 -4.96 49.07 -7.22
N ARG A 342 -5.59 48.13 -7.92
CA ARG A 342 -6.88 48.29 -8.62
C ARG A 342 -8.05 47.60 -7.93
N LYS A 343 -7.88 47.21 -6.66
CA LYS A 343 -8.90 46.52 -5.84
C LYS A 343 -9.28 45.13 -6.41
N VAL A 344 -8.35 44.46 -7.08
CA VAL A 344 -8.48 43.11 -7.60
C VAL A 344 -7.58 42.19 -6.79
N THR A 345 -8.08 41.02 -6.41
CA THR A 345 -7.32 40.00 -5.65
C THR A 345 -6.82 38.90 -6.58
N PHE A 346 -5.52 38.68 -6.63
CA PHE A 346 -4.92 37.53 -7.33
C PHE A 346 -5.28 36.21 -6.64
N LYS A 347 -5.71 35.23 -7.41
CA LYS A 347 -6.11 33.89 -6.91
C LYS A 347 -5.17 32.75 -7.33
N GLY A 348 -4.22 33.06 -8.23
CA GLY A 348 -3.26 32.06 -8.73
C GLY A 348 -3.47 31.74 -10.20
N LEU A 349 -2.91 30.61 -10.60
CA LEU A 349 -2.99 30.12 -11.97
C LEU A 349 -3.74 28.78 -12.01
N LYS A 350 -4.32 28.51 -13.16
CA LYS A 350 -4.96 27.25 -13.45
C LYS A 350 -4.63 26.79 -14.86
N LEU A 351 -4.10 25.60 -14.99
CA LEU A 351 -3.87 24.92 -16.25
C LEU A 351 -5.07 24.07 -16.60
N VAL A 352 -5.65 24.25 -17.75
CA VAL A 352 -6.85 23.53 -18.22
C VAL A 352 -6.64 23.08 -19.65
N LEU A 353 -6.97 21.84 -19.94
CA LEU A 353 -7.18 21.32 -21.28
C LEU A 353 -8.68 21.26 -21.54
N ASP A 354 -9.16 21.80 -22.64
CA ASP A 354 -10.54 21.63 -23.04
C ASP A 354 -10.73 20.38 -23.89
N LYS A 355 -11.99 20.05 -24.21
CA LYS A 355 -12.32 18.85 -25.01
C LYS A 355 -11.89 18.95 -26.48
N ASP A 356 -11.56 20.14 -26.96
CA ASP A 356 -11.04 20.37 -28.32
C ASP A 356 -9.50 20.30 -28.36
N GLY A 357 -8.87 19.97 -27.21
CA GLY A 357 -7.42 19.82 -27.08
C GLY A 357 -6.67 21.13 -26.88
N VAL A 358 -7.39 22.25 -26.62
CA VAL A 358 -6.75 23.55 -26.41
C VAL A 358 -6.28 23.69 -24.97
N LEU A 359 -4.96 23.80 -24.80
CA LEU A 359 -4.34 24.02 -23.49
C LEU A 359 -4.30 25.50 -23.14
N THR A 360 -4.75 25.81 -21.93
CA THR A 360 -4.86 27.20 -21.46
C THR A 360 -4.30 27.34 -20.07
N TRP A 361 -3.37 28.29 -19.86
CA TRP A 361 -3.05 28.84 -18.56
C TRP A 361 -4.02 29.99 -18.27
N ARG A 362 -4.78 29.89 -17.16
CA ARG A 362 -5.72 30.91 -16.72
C ARG A 362 -5.19 31.65 -15.52
N LEU A 363 -4.98 32.97 -15.63
CA LEU A 363 -4.72 33.81 -14.50
C LEU A 363 -6.05 34.11 -13.80
N GLN A 364 -6.20 33.64 -12.58
CA GLN A 364 -7.43 33.72 -11.79
C GLN A 364 -7.37 34.95 -10.84
N TYR A 365 -8.46 35.66 -10.74
CA TYR A 365 -8.57 36.81 -9.86
C TYR A 365 -10.01 37.07 -9.41
N ARG A 366 -10.17 37.85 -8.34
CA ARG A 366 -11.47 38.33 -7.86
C ARG A 366 -11.55 39.80 -8.01
N ALA A 367 -12.51 40.32 -8.77
CA ALA A 367 -12.89 41.69 -8.92
C ALA A 367 -14.17 42.01 -8.09
N SER A 368 -14.62 43.26 -8.09
CA SER A 368 -15.88 43.64 -7.43
C SER A 368 -17.12 42.93 -7.96
N THR A 369 -17.06 42.44 -9.21
CA THR A 369 -18.11 41.68 -9.90
C THR A 369 -18.08 40.20 -9.63
N GLY A 370 -17.06 39.69 -8.90
CA GLY A 370 -16.87 38.27 -8.58
C GLY A 370 -15.57 37.69 -9.09
N ASP A 371 -15.50 36.34 -9.10
CA ASP A 371 -14.34 35.61 -9.60
C ASP A 371 -14.29 35.65 -11.13
N ALA A 372 -13.11 35.88 -11.66
CA ALA A 372 -12.87 35.95 -13.11
C ALA A 372 -11.48 35.35 -13.44
N ALA A 373 -11.28 35.08 -14.71
CA ALA A 373 -9.98 34.60 -15.19
C ALA A 373 -9.69 35.15 -16.60
N THR A 374 -8.40 35.32 -16.87
CA THR A 374 -7.88 35.66 -18.19
C THR A 374 -7.09 34.46 -18.72
N SER A 375 -7.33 34.10 -19.96
CA SER A 375 -6.81 32.88 -20.59
C SER A 375 -5.65 33.19 -21.55
N TYR A 376 -4.61 32.39 -21.45
CA TYR A 376 -3.43 32.41 -22.33
C TYR A 376 -3.29 31.03 -22.94
N ILE A 377 -3.36 30.90 -24.24
CA ILE A 377 -3.35 29.64 -25.00
C ILE A 377 -1.92 29.28 -25.36
N TYR A 378 -1.59 28.00 -25.18
CA TYR A 378 -0.29 27.45 -25.49
C TYR A 378 -0.42 26.22 -26.36
N ASP A 379 0.47 26.07 -27.33
CA ASP A 379 0.79 24.78 -27.92
C ASP A 379 1.65 24.00 -26.91
N TRP A 380 1.48 22.69 -26.85
CA TRP A 380 2.15 21.89 -25.83
C TRP A 380 2.50 20.47 -26.31
N SER A 381 3.51 19.90 -25.67
CA SER A 381 3.93 18.50 -25.86
C SER A 381 4.55 17.97 -24.58
N THR A 382 4.51 16.65 -24.38
CA THR A 382 5.13 15.98 -23.23
C THR A 382 6.01 14.83 -23.67
N THR A 383 7.03 14.54 -22.87
CA THR A 383 7.75 13.27 -22.81
C THR A 383 7.50 12.64 -21.43
N ASP A 384 8.12 11.50 -21.14
CA ASP A 384 8.01 10.88 -19.81
C ASP A 384 8.56 11.79 -18.67
N GLU A 385 9.48 12.69 -19.00
CA GLU A 385 10.23 13.49 -18.01
C GLU A 385 9.97 15.00 -18.07
N ASP A 386 9.36 15.49 -19.14
CA ASP A 386 9.19 16.92 -19.35
C ASP A 386 7.87 17.30 -20.05
N VAL A 387 7.55 18.60 -19.94
CA VAL A 387 6.50 19.27 -20.71
C VAL A 387 7.05 20.54 -21.34
N THR A 388 6.70 20.79 -22.59
CA THR A 388 7.02 22.03 -23.29
C THR A 388 5.73 22.80 -23.55
N PHE A 389 5.72 24.09 -23.19
CA PHE A 389 4.66 25.02 -23.54
C PHE A 389 5.22 26.10 -24.46
N ALA A 390 4.51 26.43 -25.51
CA ALA A 390 4.83 27.53 -26.42
C ALA A 390 3.63 28.47 -26.47
N PHE A 391 3.81 29.73 -26.00
CA PHE A 391 2.73 30.70 -26.02
C PHE A 391 2.23 30.90 -27.47
N LYS A 392 0.94 30.78 -27.68
CA LYS A 392 0.30 30.90 -28.98
C LYS A 392 -0.46 32.21 -29.11
N GLU A 393 -1.45 32.42 -28.28
CA GLU A 393 -2.30 33.60 -28.36
C GLU A 393 -3.08 33.88 -27.05
N THR A 394 -3.67 35.04 -26.98
CA THR A 394 -4.65 35.44 -25.97
C THR A 394 -5.70 36.35 -26.60
N ASN A 395 -6.82 36.52 -25.92
CA ASN A 395 -7.86 37.47 -26.36
C ASN A 395 -7.50 38.91 -25.98
N ALA A 396 -8.36 39.88 -26.37
CA ALA A 396 -8.17 41.29 -26.08
C ALA A 396 -8.01 41.58 -24.57
N ALA A 397 -8.73 40.85 -23.71
CA ALA A 397 -8.62 41.01 -22.26
C ALA A 397 -7.24 40.54 -21.76
N GLY A 398 -6.70 39.43 -22.32
CA GLY A 398 -5.33 38.94 -21.99
C GLY A 398 -4.26 39.91 -22.43
N THR A 399 -4.38 40.45 -23.64
CA THR A 399 -3.45 41.51 -24.14
C THR A 399 -3.49 42.75 -23.22
N GLN A 400 -4.67 43.17 -22.82
CA GLN A 400 -4.83 44.28 -21.89
C GLN A 400 -4.20 43.96 -20.51
N MET A 401 -4.38 42.74 -19.98
CA MET A 401 -3.76 42.35 -18.72
C MET A 401 -2.24 42.37 -18.81
N MET A 402 -1.64 41.90 -19.87
CA MET A 402 -0.18 41.94 -20.09
C MET A 402 0.37 43.37 -20.16
N SER A 403 -0.39 44.30 -20.70
CA SER A 403 0.05 45.69 -20.84
C SER A 403 -0.17 46.53 -19.57
N LEU A 404 -1.21 46.26 -18.80
CA LEU A 404 -1.63 47.12 -17.68
C LEU A 404 -1.18 46.66 -16.30
N TYR A 405 -0.82 45.35 -16.16
CA TYR A 405 -0.49 44.80 -14.87
C TYR A 405 0.94 44.26 -14.87
N ASP A 406 1.75 44.85 -14.00
CA ASP A 406 3.15 44.45 -13.84
C ASP A 406 3.29 42.97 -13.48
N GLY A 407 4.26 42.27 -14.07
CA GLY A 407 4.53 40.88 -13.90
C GLY A 407 3.71 39.95 -14.78
N VAL A 408 2.59 40.36 -15.39
CA VAL A 408 1.75 39.48 -16.21
C VAL A 408 2.45 39.04 -17.50
N SER A 409 3.11 39.96 -18.19
CA SER A 409 3.88 39.65 -19.39
C SER A 409 5.04 38.71 -19.08
N ASP A 410 5.73 38.97 -17.96
CA ASP A 410 6.83 38.10 -17.52
C ASP A 410 6.36 36.70 -17.15
N LEU A 411 5.18 36.58 -16.53
CA LEU A 411 4.55 35.30 -16.25
C LEU A 411 4.27 34.51 -17.54
N VAL A 412 3.62 35.15 -18.52
CA VAL A 412 3.29 34.51 -19.81
C VAL A 412 4.54 34.00 -20.49
N ASN A 413 5.60 34.82 -20.49
CA ASN A 413 6.90 34.40 -21.05
C ASN A 413 7.56 33.29 -20.24
N ALA A 414 7.53 33.36 -18.90
CA ALA A 414 8.11 32.36 -18.02
C ALA A 414 7.42 30.98 -18.16
N LEU A 415 6.13 30.96 -18.47
CA LEU A 415 5.38 29.72 -18.73
C LEU A 415 5.65 29.15 -20.12
N GLY A 416 6.11 29.97 -21.09
CA GLY A 416 6.31 29.60 -22.48
C GLY A 416 7.66 28.91 -22.75
N GLN A 417 7.97 27.82 -22.04
CA GLN A 417 9.24 27.11 -22.18
C GLN A 417 9.11 25.61 -21.83
N LYS A 418 10.23 24.91 -21.91
CA LYS A 418 10.34 23.52 -21.51
C LYS A 418 10.56 23.40 -20.00
N PHE A 419 9.80 22.53 -19.35
CA PHE A 419 9.93 22.20 -17.93
C PHE A 419 10.19 20.72 -17.73
N ASN A 420 11.18 20.39 -16.92
CA ASN A 420 11.40 19.04 -16.42
C ASN A 420 10.51 18.79 -15.20
N PHE A 421 9.89 17.62 -15.14
CA PHE A 421 9.16 17.20 -13.96
C PHE A 421 10.12 16.76 -12.86
N ARG A 422 9.84 17.18 -11.63
CA ARG A 422 10.51 16.69 -10.42
C ARG A 422 9.46 16.25 -9.40
N ALA A 423 9.84 15.30 -8.55
CA ALA A 423 9.02 14.92 -7.42
C ALA A 423 8.96 16.06 -6.40
N SER A 424 7.80 16.26 -5.78
CA SER A 424 7.64 17.21 -4.67
C SER A 424 8.19 16.64 -3.37
N LEU A 425 7.83 15.38 -3.04
CA LEU A 425 8.22 14.69 -1.81
C LEU A 425 8.97 13.38 -2.12
N THR A 426 8.34 12.49 -2.88
CA THR A 426 8.89 11.19 -3.28
C THR A 426 8.71 10.99 -4.77
N SER A 427 9.41 10.00 -5.37
CA SER A 427 9.24 9.63 -6.77
C SER A 427 7.81 9.16 -7.09
N PHE A 428 7.06 8.72 -6.08
CA PHE A 428 5.69 8.22 -6.18
C PHE A 428 4.61 9.31 -6.10
N ASP A 429 4.94 10.53 -5.64
CA ASP A 429 3.95 11.61 -5.52
C ASP A 429 3.61 12.20 -6.90
N LEU A 430 2.37 12.03 -7.31
CA LEU A 430 1.80 12.57 -8.53
C LEU A 430 0.74 13.67 -8.28
N ARG A 431 0.33 13.89 -7.02
CA ARG A 431 -0.67 14.92 -6.66
C ARG A 431 -0.11 16.32 -6.80
N THR A 432 1.14 16.47 -6.44
CA THR A 432 1.89 17.73 -6.53
C THR A 432 3.17 17.49 -7.32
N MET A 433 3.30 18.18 -8.43
CA MET A 433 4.44 18.05 -9.33
C MET A 433 5.19 19.36 -9.43
N ARG A 434 6.52 19.31 -9.32
CA ARG A 434 7.37 20.48 -9.52
C ARG A 434 7.79 20.56 -10.98
N LEU A 435 7.51 21.68 -11.62
CA LEU A 435 7.97 22.03 -12.95
C LEU A 435 9.21 22.92 -12.80
N VAL A 436 10.34 22.44 -13.30
CA VAL A 436 11.63 23.14 -13.27
C VAL A 436 12.03 23.48 -14.71
N ALA A 437 12.20 24.76 -15.01
CA ALA A 437 12.60 25.19 -16.36
C ALA A 437 13.89 24.50 -16.79
N ALA A 438 13.91 23.98 -18.01
CA ALA A 438 15.03 23.19 -18.50
C ALA A 438 16.33 24.00 -18.63
N ASP A 439 16.21 25.24 -19.09
CA ASP A 439 17.32 26.14 -19.34
C ASP A 439 17.64 27.06 -18.14
N ASP A 440 16.77 27.09 -17.10
CA ASP A 440 16.95 27.92 -15.90
C ASP A 440 16.46 27.16 -14.66
N PRO A 441 17.29 26.32 -14.03
CA PRO A 441 16.89 25.54 -12.85
C PRO A 441 16.44 26.36 -11.64
N ASP A 442 16.77 27.66 -11.60
CA ASP A 442 16.28 28.59 -10.58
C ASP A 442 14.86 29.10 -10.85
N MET A 443 14.27 28.72 -11.97
CA MET A 443 12.88 28.98 -12.31
C MET A 443 12.06 27.71 -12.14
N TRP A 444 11.28 27.62 -11.08
CA TRP A 444 10.42 26.48 -10.81
C TRP A 444 9.18 26.86 -10.00
N PHE A 445 8.13 26.02 -10.11
CA PHE A 445 6.91 26.12 -9.31
C PHE A 445 6.23 24.74 -9.19
N GLU A 446 5.38 24.58 -8.17
CA GLU A 446 4.59 23.38 -7.97
C GLU A 446 3.15 23.57 -8.47
N ILE A 447 2.67 22.58 -9.20
CA ILE A 447 1.27 22.45 -9.59
C ILE A 447 0.60 21.42 -8.71
N THR A 448 -0.68 21.60 -8.39
CA THR A 448 -1.51 20.63 -7.65
C THR A 448 -2.74 20.31 -8.47
N TRP A 449 -3.02 19.01 -8.63
CA TRP A 449 -4.18 18.53 -9.37
C TRP A 449 -5.48 18.76 -8.60
N GLU A 450 -6.51 19.19 -9.28
CA GLU A 450 -7.87 19.24 -8.74
C GLU A 450 -8.50 17.85 -8.77
N ASN A 451 -9.28 17.52 -7.73
CA ASN A 451 -10.01 16.27 -7.60
C ASN A 451 -11.26 16.23 -8.48
#